data_b005f1f35f88e13bf16e3c137bf61a40
#
_entry.id   b005f1f35f88e13bf16e3c137bf61a40
#
_cell.length_a   1.000
_cell.length_b   1.000
_cell.length_c   1.000
_cell.angle_alpha   90.00
_cell.angle_beta   90.00
_cell.angle_gamma   90.00
#
_symmetry.space_group_name_H-M   'P 1'
#
loop_
_entity.id
_entity.type
_entity.pdbx_description
1 polymer ?
#
loop_
_entity_poly.entity_id
_entity_poly.type
_entity_poly.pdbx_seq_one_letter_code
_entity_poly.pdbx_strand_id
1 'polypeptide(L)'
;MNKILWKPANKSDTHINKFIDMVNTTYYQDLQTYDDLYHWSINNISHFWKASLEYSKIEYQGTYENVLDNLKMDINVKWFSGVNLNFAENLLVHRDDKIAIISKVEDYPSRQISYRELYKQVEKLSSALRELGVKKGDRVAGFMPNILEAVIAMLATTSIGAIWSSSSPDFGIISVSDRF
;
A
#
# COMPACT_ATOMS: atom_id res chain seq x y z
N MET A 1 -5.34 -33.56 -10.92
CA MET A 1 -4.87 -32.37 -11.72
C MET A 1 -5.75 -31.18 -11.40
N ASN A 2 -5.17 -30.08 -10.96
CA ASN A 2 -5.94 -28.86 -10.71
C ASN A 2 -6.40 -28.26 -12.05
N LYS A 3 -7.71 -28.05 -12.19
CA LYS A 3 -8.30 -27.44 -13.39
C LYS A 3 -7.90 -25.97 -13.46
N ILE A 4 -7.24 -25.55 -14.53
CA ILE A 4 -6.93 -24.15 -14.78
C ILE A 4 -8.24 -23.43 -15.11
N LEU A 5 -8.63 -22.46 -14.31
CA LEU A 5 -9.87 -21.69 -14.46
C LEU A 5 -9.72 -20.52 -15.42
N TRP A 6 -8.53 -19.92 -15.49
CA TRP A 6 -8.25 -18.76 -16.34
C TRP A 6 -6.77 -18.70 -16.72
N LYS A 7 -6.48 -18.17 -17.89
CA LYS A 7 -5.13 -17.83 -18.37
C LYS A 7 -5.18 -16.47 -19.07
N PRO A 8 -4.13 -15.62 -18.94
CA PRO A 8 -4.05 -14.38 -19.72
C PRO A 8 -3.96 -14.70 -21.21
N ALA A 9 -4.60 -13.86 -22.04
CA ALA A 9 -4.54 -14.01 -23.49
C ALA A 9 -3.11 -13.80 -24.02
N ASN A 10 -2.40 -12.85 -23.45
CA ASN A 10 -0.98 -12.60 -23.71
C ASN A 10 -0.20 -12.58 -22.40
N LYS A 11 0.70 -13.53 -22.23
CA LYS A 11 1.53 -13.62 -21.02
C LYS A 11 2.54 -12.50 -20.92
N SER A 12 3.13 -12.06 -22.03
CA SER A 12 4.16 -11.01 -22.04
C SER A 12 3.66 -9.66 -21.52
N ASP A 13 2.34 -9.41 -21.58
CA ASP A 13 1.76 -8.17 -21.09
C ASP A 13 1.48 -8.16 -19.58
N THR A 14 1.64 -9.31 -18.93
CA THR A 14 1.42 -9.40 -17.48
C THR A 14 2.55 -8.75 -16.69
N HIS A 15 2.21 -8.15 -15.55
CA HIS A 15 3.21 -7.58 -14.65
C HIS A 15 4.25 -8.59 -14.19
N ILE A 16 3.84 -9.85 -13.98
CA ILE A 16 4.77 -10.92 -13.56
C ILE A 16 5.82 -11.20 -14.62
N ASN A 17 5.46 -11.26 -15.90
CA ASN A 17 6.42 -11.47 -16.97
C ASN A 17 7.34 -10.25 -17.14
N LYS A 18 6.81 -9.03 -17.11
CA LYS A 18 7.61 -7.80 -17.16
C LYS A 18 8.60 -7.73 -15.99
N PHE A 19 8.21 -8.21 -14.82
CA PHE A 19 9.10 -8.30 -13.66
C PHE A 19 10.19 -9.35 -13.88
N ILE A 20 9.86 -10.53 -14.43
CA ILE A 20 10.83 -11.57 -14.82
C ILE A 20 11.85 -10.99 -15.81
N ASP A 21 11.40 -10.31 -16.86
CA ASP A 21 12.27 -9.71 -17.88
C ASP A 21 13.22 -8.68 -17.26
N MET A 22 12.72 -7.86 -16.33
CA MET A 22 13.56 -6.90 -15.60
C MET A 22 14.60 -7.62 -14.72
N VAL A 23 14.21 -8.66 -13.98
CA VAL A 23 15.12 -9.46 -13.16
C VAL A 23 16.19 -10.12 -14.02
N ASN A 24 15.80 -10.74 -15.14
CA ASN A 24 16.74 -11.38 -16.08
C ASN A 24 17.76 -10.37 -16.59
N THR A 25 17.31 -9.18 -16.97
CA THR A 25 18.20 -8.12 -17.49
C THR A 25 19.12 -7.58 -16.39
N THR A 26 18.58 -7.28 -15.21
CA THR A 26 19.31 -6.59 -14.14
C THR A 26 20.29 -7.51 -13.41
N TYR A 27 19.90 -8.78 -13.22
CA TYR A 27 20.67 -9.75 -12.42
C TYR A 27 21.28 -10.88 -13.26
N TYR A 28 21.25 -10.75 -14.60
CA TYR A 28 21.81 -11.74 -15.54
C TYR A 28 21.26 -13.14 -15.30
N GLN A 29 19.94 -13.26 -15.10
CA GLN A 29 19.24 -14.54 -14.90
C GLN A 29 18.61 -15.00 -16.21
N ASP A 30 18.13 -16.26 -16.23
CA ASP A 30 17.36 -16.85 -17.32
C ASP A 30 16.08 -17.51 -16.78
N LEU A 31 15.25 -16.71 -16.10
CA LEU A 31 13.99 -17.16 -15.51
C LEU A 31 12.91 -17.17 -16.60
N GLN A 32 12.18 -18.29 -16.74
CA GLN A 32 11.17 -18.46 -17.79
C GLN A 32 9.76 -18.60 -17.21
N THR A 33 9.65 -18.99 -15.93
CA THR A 33 8.38 -19.30 -15.29
C THR A 33 8.22 -18.60 -13.96
N TYR A 34 7.00 -18.61 -13.44
CA TYR A 34 6.73 -18.16 -12.07
C TYR A 34 7.52 -18.98 -11.04
N ASP A 35 7.65 -20.27 -11.24
CA ASP A 35 8.38 -21.15 -10.31
C ASP A 35 9.87 -20.80 -10.30
N ASP A 36 10.47 -20.46 -11.44
CA ASP A 36 11.86 -19.98 -11.49
C ASP A 36 12.01 -18.67 -10.70
N LEU A 37 11.10 -17.72 -10.92
CA LEU A 37 11.08 -16.46 -10.18
C LEU A 37 10.89 -16.71 -8.66
N TYR A 38 10.00 -17.60 -8.28
CA TYR A 38 9.79 -17.96 -6.88
C TYR A 38 11.07 -18.52 -6.25
N HIS A 39 11.71 -19.51 -6.88
CA HIS A 39 12.95 -20.08 -6.37
C HIS A 39 14.09 -19.05 -6.31
N TRP A 40 14.18 -18.19 -7.31
CA TRP A 40 15.14 -17.09 -7.28
C TRP A 40 14.85 -16.13 -6.12
N SER A 41 13.61 -15.76 -5.89
CA SER A 41 13.21 -14.79 -4.86
C SER A 41 13.56 -15.25 -3.44
N ILE A 42 13.35 -16.52 -3.13
CA ILE A 42 13.64 -17.07 -1.80
C ILE A 42 15.16 -17.31 -1.56
N ASN A 43 15.92 -17.52 -2.63
CA ASN A 43 17.36 -17.70 -2.57
C ASN A 43 18.13 -16.35 -2.65
N ASN A 44 17.48 -15.29 -3.13
CA ASN A 44 18.10 -13.96 -3.35
C ASN A 44 17.21 -12.86 -2.74
N ILE A 45 16.85 -12.98 -1.46
CA ILE A 45 15.87 -12.13 -0.78
C ILE A 45 16.17 -10.63 -0.96
N SER A 46 17.41 -10.20 -0.74
CA SER A 46 17.82 -8.81 -0.89
C SER A 46 17.67 -8.30 -2.34
N HIS A 47 18.07 -9.11 -3.33
CA HIS A 47 17.91 -8.74 -4.74
C HIS A 47 16.44 -8.67 -5.14
N PHE A 48 15.64 -9.64 -4.68
CA PHE A 48 14.20 -9.66 -4.95
C PHE A 48 13.50 -8.41 -4.41
N TRP A 49 13.76 -8.03 -3.16
CA TRP A 49 13.13 -6.85 -2.57
C TRP A 49 13.62 -5.53 -3.16
N LYS A 50 14.91 -5.46 -3.54
CA LYS A 50 15.43 -4.33 -4.30
C LYS A 50 14.74 -4.21 -5.65
N ALA A 51 14.68 -5.29 -6.42
CA ALA A 51 13.98 -5.34 -7.69
C ALA A 51 12.50 -4.96 -7.55
N SER A 52 11.83 -5.44 -6.49
CA SER A 52 10.43 -5.14 -6.22
C SER A 52 10.21 -3.65 -5.93
N LEU A 53 11.08 -3.02 -5.15
CA LEU A 53 11.04 -1.59 -4.85
C LEU A 53 11.16 -0.76 -6.15
N GLU A 54 12.13 -1.10 -6.99
CA GLU A 54 12.40 -0.41 -8.26
C GLU A 54 11.25 -0.62 -9.28
N TYR A 55 10.78 -1.85 -9.43
CA TYR A 55 9.69 -2.18 -10.36
C TYR A 55 8.38 -1.50 -9.98
N SER A 56 8.07 -1.48 -8.70
CA SER A 56 6.83 -0.88 -8.17
C SER A 56 6.88 0.65 -8.13
N LYS A 57 8.03 1.27 -8.42
CA LYS A 57 8.23 2.72 -8.40
C LYS A 57 7.76 3.36 -7.10
N ILE A 58 8.09 2.73 -5.99
CA ILE A 58 7.74 3.24 -4.66
C ILE A 58 8.47 4.56 -4.42
N GLU A 59 7.71 5.60 -4.08
CA GLU A 59 8.23 6.90 -3.68
C GLU A 59 8.77 6.83 -2.24
N TYR A 60 10.03 7.22 -2.06
CA TYR A 60 10.70 7.23 -0.76
C TYR A 60 11.74 8.35 -0.67
N GLN A 61 12.16 8.66 0.54
CA GLN A 61 13.20 9.64 0.84
C GLN A 61 14.39 8.96 1.54
N GLY A 62 15.58 9.48 1.33
CA GLY A 62 16.81 8.94 1.90
C GLY A 62 17.51 7.95 0.98
N THR A 63 18.54 7.32 1.52
CA THR A 63 19.35 6.31 0.82
C THR A 63 19.54 5.10 1.73
N TYR A 64 19.75 3.94 1.15
CA TYR A 64 20.06 2.72 1.87
C TYR A 64 21.35 2.10 1.34
N GLU A 65 22.16 1.56 2.25
CA GLU A 65 23.34 0.76 1.89
C GLU A 65 22.97 -0.70 1.71
N ASN A 66 22.10 -1.21 2.58
CA ASN A 66 21.65 -2.59 2.60
C ASN A 66 20.13 -2.68 2.56
N VAL A 67 19.62 -3.59 1.75
CA VAL A 67 18.19 -3.91 1.67
C VAL A 67 17.73 -4.58 2.96
N LEU A 68 18.56 -5.39 3.56
CA LEU A 68 18.26 -6.25 4.71
C LEU A 68 19.53 -6.42 5.55
N ASP A 69 19.42 -6.26 6.87
CA ASP A 69 20.55 -6.42 7.78
C ASP A 69 20.81 -7.89 8.18
N ASN A 70 19.76 -8.72 8.23
CA ASN A 70 19.87 -10.16 8.48
C ASN A 70 18.64 -10.91 7.97
N LEU A 71 18.75 -12.26 7.86
CA LEU A 71 17.67 -13.13 7.32
C LEU A 71 16.74 -13.72 8.39
N LYS A 72 16.81 -13.27 9.63
CA LYS A 72 15.92 -13.76 10.68
C LYS A 72 14.51 -13.19 10.49
N MET A 73 13.51 -14.01 10.74
CA MET A 73 12.12 -13.56 10.82
C MET A 73 11.88 -12.96 12.23
N ASP A 74 12.38 -11.74 12.44
CA ASP A 74 12.40 -11.06 13.73
C ASP A 74 11.87 -9.62 13.56
N ILE A 75 11.23 -9.09 14.59
CA ILE A 75 10.73 -7.70 14.62
C ILE A 75 11.87 -6.65 14.59
N ASN A 76 13.10 -7.06 14.92
CA ASN A 76 14.27 -6.19 14.93
C ASN A 76 14.97 -6.12 13.57
N VAL A 77 14.56 -6.92 12.59
CA VAL A 77 15.13 -6.90 11.24
C VAL A 77 14.86 -5.55 10.59
N LYS A 78 15.91 -4.94 10.07
CA LYS A 78 15.82 -3.64 9.39
C LYS A 78 15.82 -3.83 7.89
N TRP A 79 14.78 -3.35 7.27
CA TRP A 79 14.60 -3.30 5.83
C TRP A 79 14.91 -1.91 5.31
N PHE A 80 15.72 -1.81 4.25
CA PHE A 80 16.08 -0.55 3.59
C PHE A 80 16.47 0.54 4.59
N SER A 81 17.41 0.25 5.50
CA SER A 81 17.84 1.17 6.56
C SER A 81 18.26 2.52 5.99
N GLY A 82 17.70 3.61 6.49
CA GLY A 82 17.92 4.97 6.00
C GLY A 82 16.84 5.47 5.04
N VAL A 83 15.91 4.60 4.61
CA VAL A 83 14.76 4.99 3.79
C VAL A 83 13.55 5.32 4.65
N ASN A 84 12.86 6.39 4.28
CA ASN A 84 11.56 6.76 4.82
C ASN A 84 10.56 6.87 3.68
N LEU A 85 9.36 6.38 3.89
CA LEU A 85 8.27 6.50 2.93
C LEU A 85 6.97 6.87 3.64
N ASN A 86 6.06 7.47 2.88
CA ASN A 86 4.71 7.75 3.35
C ASN A 86 3.71 6.86 2.61
N PHE A 87 2.89 6.15 3.37
CA PHE A 87 1.89 5.23 2.83
C PHE A 87 0.86 5.93 1.94
N ALA A 88 0.30 7.05 2.42
CA ALA A 88 -0.70 7.80 1.66
C ALA A 88 -0.12 8.44 0.40
N GLU A 89 1.12 8.94 0.44
CA GLU A 89 1.82 9.50 -0.72
C GLU A 89 1.90 8.48 -1.85
N ASN A 90 2.29 7.26 -1.54
CA ASN A 90 2.37 6.16 -2.49
C ASN A 90 1.01 5.73 -3.05
N LEU A 91 -0.05 5.78 -2.26
CA LEU A 91 -1.41 5.47 -2.74
C LEU A 91 -2.06 6.60 -3.54
N LEU A 92 -1.57 7.82 -3.42
CA LEU A 92 -2.11 9.02 -4.05
C LEU A 92 -1.25 9.53 -5.21
N VAL A 93 -0.37 8.70 -5.78
CA VAL A 93 0.46 9.05 -6.95
C VAL A 93 -0.39 9.37 -8.18
N HIS A 94 -1.50 8.67 -8.37
CA HIS A 94 -2.46 8.96 -9.42
C HIS A 94 -3.34 10.17 -9.05
N ARG A 95 -3.50 11.11 -9.98
CA ARG A 95 -4.28 12.34 -9.81
C ARG A 95 -5.13 12.62 -11.04
N ASP A 96 -5.53 11.57 -11.74
CA ASP A 96 -6.35 11.62 -12.94
C ASP A 96 -7.84 11.40 -12.62
N ASP A 97 -8.67 11.36 -13.66
CA ASP A 97 -10.12 11.22 -13.51
C ASP A 97 -10.59 9.76 -13.53
N LYS A 98 -9.66 8.78 -13.48
CA LYS A 98 -10.02 7.38 -13.28
C LYS A 98 -10.69 7.19 -11.92
N ILE A 99 -11.65 6.29 -11.88
CA ILE A 99 -12.34 5.93 -10.64
C ILE A 99 -11.36 5.27 -9.69
N ALA A 100 -11.20 5.87 -8.51
CA ALA A 100 -10.37 5.35 -7.42
C ALA A 100 -11.18 4.45 -6.50
N ILE A 101 -12.41 4.85 -6.15
CA ILE A 101 -13.25 4.14 -5.20
C ILE A 101 -14.69 4.11 -5.70
N ILE A 102 -15.33 2.94 -5.59
CA ILE A 102 -16.77 2.75 -5.73
C ILE A 102 -17.29 2.34 -4.36
N SER A 103 -18.11 3.20 -3.75
CA SER A 103 -18.73 2.96 -2.46
C SER A 103 -20.19 2.56 -2.64
N LYS A 104 -20.55 1.41 -2.08
CA LYS A 104 -21.94 0.93 -2.02
C LYS A 104 -22.32 0.76 -0.57
N VAL A 105 -23.38 1.43 -0.17
CA VAL A 105 -23.97 1.34 1.16
C VAL A 105 -25.41 0.89 0.97
N GLU A 106 -25.89 0.00 1.85
CA GLU A 106 -27.27 -0.47 1.83
C GLU A 106 -28.25 0.70 1.90
N ASP A 107 -29.32 0.66 1.13
CA ASP A 107 -30.35 1.69 1.02
C ASP A 107 -29.90 3.06 0.47
N TYR A 108 -28.65 3.20 0.04
CA TYR A 108 -28.14 4.44 -0.55
C TYR A 108 -27.64 4.25 -1.98
N PRO A 109 -27.74 5.30 -2.82
CA PRO A 109 -27.16 5.27 -4.16
C PRO A 109 -25.64 4.98 -4.12
N SER A 110 -25.15 4.21 -5.09
CA SER A 110 -23.72 3.99 -5.26
C SER A 110 -23.01 5.33 -5.51
N ARG A 111 -21.91 5.57 -4.80
CA ARG A 111 -21.05 6.74 -4.97
C ARG A 111 -19.73 6.32 -5.62
N GLN A 112 -19.21 7.17 -6.48
CA GLN A 112 -17.89 6.98 -7.09
C GLN A 112 -17.05 8.23 -6.88
N ILE A 113 -15.74 8.04 -6.71
CA ILE A 113 -14.78 9.14 -6.59
C ILE A 113 -13.56 8.83 -7.46
N SER A 114 -13.11 9.83 -8.22
CA SER A 114 -11.88 9.73 -8.99
C SER A 114 -10.63 9.89 -8.10
N TYR A 115 -9.44 9.50 -8.61
CA TYR A 115 -8.17 9.75 -7.93
C TYR A 115 -7.94 11.24 -7.69
N ARG A 116 -8.30 12.10 -8.65
CA ARG A 116 -8.22 13.55 -8.51
C ARG A 116 -9.06 14.07 -7.35
N GLU A 117 -10.30 13.62 -7.25
CA GLU A 117 -11.22 14.05 -6.20
C GLU A 117 -10.81 13.45 -4.83
N LEU A 118 -10.39 12.19 -4.80
CA LEU A 118 -9.85 11.56 -3.60
C LEU A 118 -8.68 12.36 -3.05
N TYR A 119 -7.70 12.72 -3.91
CA TYR A 119 -6.56 13.54 -3.51
C TYR A 119 -6.99 14.87 -2.87
N LYS A 120 -7.93 15.60 -3.51
CA LYS A 120 -8.44 16.88 -2.99
C LYS A 120 -9.12 16.73 -1.63
N GLN A 121 -9.89 15.67 -1.43
CA GLN A 121 -10.57 15.45 -0.15
C GLN A 121 -9.59 15.06 0.95
N VAL A 122 -8.59 14.24 0.64
CA VAL A 122 -7.50 13.92 1.55
C VAL A 122 -6.70 15.17 1.92
N GLU A 123 -6.37 16.02 0.95
CA GLU A 123 -5.67 17.29 1.18
C GLU A 123 -6.43 18.22 2.15
N LYS A 124 -7.73 18.42 1.90
CA LYS A 124 -8.60 19.23 2.77
C LYS A 124 -8.64 18.68 4.20
N LEU A 125 -8.86 17.38 4.35
CA LEU A 125 -8.96 16.80 5.69
C LEU A 125 -7.60 16.77 6.40
N SER A 126 -6.51 16.52 5.71
CA SER A 126 -5.17 16.57 6.30
C SER A 126 -4.80 17.99 6.76
N SER A 127 -5.24 19.03 6.03
CA SER A 127 -5.08 20.43 6.47
C SER A 127 -5.86 20.71 7.76
N ALA A 128 -7.13 20.32 7.81
CA ALA A 128 -7.97 20.47 8.99
C ALA A 128 -7.40 19.73 10.22
N LEU A 129 -6.89 18.50 10.03
CA LEU A 129 -6.26 17.75 11.11
C LEU A 129 -5.01 18.46 11.64
N ARG A 130 -4.19 19.06 10.75
CA ARG A 130 -3.02 19.87 11.20
C ARG A 130 -3.44 21.12 11.95
N GLU A 131 -4.50 21.80 11.52
CA GLU A 131 -5.05 22.97 12.23
C GLU A 131 -5.57 22.59 13.63
N LEU A 132 -6.10 21.37 13.79
CA LEU A 132 -6.47 20.80 15.08
C LEU A 132 -5.26 20.35 15.93
N GLY A 133 -4.05 20.48 15.43
CA GLY A 133 -2.82 20.16 16.13
C GLY A 133 -2.32 18.73 15.96
N VAL A 134 -2.91 17.92 15.08
CA VAL A 134 -2.46 16.55 14.80
C VAL A 134 -1.08 16.56 14.14
N LYS A 135 -0.14 15.78 14.67
CA LYS A 135 1.26 15.68 14.23
C LYS A 135 1.63 14.21 13.99
N LYS A 136 2.82 14.01 13.41
CA LYS A 136 3.42 12.69 13.24
C LYS A 136 3.46 11.93 14.58
N GLY A 137 2.97 10.71 14.56
CA GLY A 137 2.92 9.82 15.72
C GLY A 137 1.65 9.92 16.57
N ASP A 138 0.83 10.98 16.39
CA ASP A 138 -0.47 11.06 17.06
C ASP A 138 -1.42 9.98 16.57
N ARG A 139 -2.41 9.64 17.37
CA ARG A 139 -3.42 8.63 17.07
C ARG A 139 -4.72 9.31 16.69
N VAL A 140 -5.26 8.94 15.54
CA VAL A 140 -6.59 9.36 15.06
C VAL A 140 -7.46 8.13 14.92
N ALA A 141 -8.61 8.13 15.59
CA ALA A 141 -9.53 7.01 15.60
C ALA A 141 -10.83 7.35 14.87
N GLY A 142 -11.33 6.41 14.08
CA GLY A 142 -12.62 6.48 13.42
C GLY A 142 -13.59 5.42 13.96
N PHE A 143 -14.71 5.85 14.54
CA PHE A 143 -15.84 4.97 14.84
C PHE A 143 -16.89 5.17 13.75
N MET A 144 -16.79 4.38 12.69
CA MET A 144 -17.57 4.57 11.48
C MET A 144 -17.71 3.29 10.65
N PRO A 145 -18.74 3.18 9.81
CA PRO A 145 -18.89 2.05 8.88
C PRO A 145 -17.84 2.10 7.77
N ASN A 146 -17.77 1.04 6.97
CA ASN A 146 -16.88 0.95 5.81
C ASN A 146 -17.42 1.81 4.63
N ILE A 147 -17.24 3.10 4.73
CA ILE A 147 -17.66 4.11 3.77
C ILE A 147 -16.48 4.85 3.16
N LEU A 148 -16.74 5.61 2.11
CA LEU A 148 -15.73 6.41 1.41
C LEU A 148 -14.96 7.34 2.35
N GLU A 149 -15.64 7.95 3.29
CA GLU A 149 -15.08 8.87 4.28
C GLU A 149 -14.06 8.19 5.21
N ALA A 150 -14.20 6.89 5.49
CA ALA A 150 -13.22 6.13 6.28
C ALA A 150 -11.88 6.02 5.55
N VAL A 151 -11.91 5.80 4.23
CA VAL A 151 -10.69 5.75 3.41
C VAL A 151 -10.04 7.14 3.32
N ILE A 152 -10.83 8.19 3.13
CA ILE A 152 -10.33 9.57 3.11
C ILE A 152 -9.67 9.91 4.44
N ALA A 153 -10.30 9.57 5.57
CA ALA A 153 -9.77 9.84 6.91
C ALA A 153 -8.47 9.07 7.19
N MET A 154 -8.41 7.80 6.79
CA MET A 154 -7.19 6.99 6.87
C MET A 154 -6.05 7.63 6.07
N LEU A 155 -6.29 7.98 4.82
CA LEU A 155 -5.26 8.58 3.95
C LEU A 155 -4.85 9.97 4.44
N ALA A 156 -5.77 10.80 4.90
CA ALA A 156 -5.46 12.10 5.48
C ALA A 156 -4.61 11.98 6.74
N THR A 157 -4.96 11.07 7.64
CA THR A 157 -4.20 10.79 8.86
C THR A 157 -2.80 10.28 8.55
N THR A 158 -2.67 9.28 7.69
CA THR A 158 -1.37 8.69 7.34
C THR A 158 -0.50 9.62 6.50
N SER A 159 -1.08 10.54 5.73
CA SER A 159 -0.33 11.57 5.00
C SER A 159 0.44 12.52 5.92
N ILE A 160 -0.05 12.75 7.13
CA ILE A 160 0.61 13.57 8.17
C ILE A 160 1.70 12.75 8.91
N GLY A 161 1.70 11.42 8.75
CA GLY A 161 2.51 10.50 9.53
C GLY A 161 1.90 10.16 10.89
N ALA A 162 0.62 10.46 11.08
CA ALA A 162 -0.17 10.03 12.23
C ALA A 162 -0.68 8.59 12.05
N ILE A 163 -1.11 7.98 13.13
CA ILE A 163 -1.54 6.58 13.21
C ILE A 163 -3.06 6.53 13.09
N TRP A 164 -3.56 5.80 12.10
CA TRP A 164 -4.99 5.57 11.93
C TRP A 164 -5.44 4.26 12.57
N SER A 165 -6.57 4.32 13.27
CA SER A 165 -7.30 3.13 13.70
C SER A 165 -8.79 3.33 13.49
N SER A 166 -9.53 2.27 13.15
CA SER A 166 -10.98 2.35 12.98
C SER A 166 -11.69 1.16 13.60
N SER A 167 -12.91 1.40 14.03
CA SER A 167 -13.81 0.40 14.58
C SER A 167 -15.17 0.51 13.91
N SER A 168 -15.81 -0.64 13.63
CA SER A 168 -17.15 -0.69 13.07
C SER A 168 -18.19 -0.20 14.09
N PRO A 169 -19.29 0.45 13.65
CA PRO A 169 -20.41 0.81 14.52
C PRO A 169 -21.10 -0.38 15.20
N ASP A 170 -20.86 -1.60 14.70
CA ASP A 170 -21.42 -2.83 15.29
C ASP A 170 -20.81 -3.17 16.65
N PHE A 171 -19.66 -2.60 16.98
CA PHE A 171 -19.04 -2.80 18.28
C PHE A 171 -19.74 -1.96 19.36
N GLY A 172 -20.07 -2.61 20.48
CA GLY A 172 -20.63 -1.92 21.65
C GLY A 172 -19.60 -1.01 22.35
N ILE A 173 -20.08 -0.12 23.20
CA ILE A 173 -19.30 0.92 23.89
C ILE A 173 -18.06 0.32 24.58
N ILE A 174 -18.21 -0.79 25.30
CA ILE A 174 -17.10 -1.44 26.02
C ILE A 174 -15.99 -1.84 25.06
N SER A 175 -16.34 -2.51 23.94
CA SER A 175 -15.35 -2.95 22.96
C SER A 175 -14.63 -1.79 22.24
N VAL A 176 -15.31 -0.66 22.09
CA VAL A 176 -14.70 0.56 21.50
C VAL A 176 -13.76 1.21 22.52
N SER A 177 -14.20 1.34 23.80
CA SER A 177 -13.37 1.92 24.86
C SER A 177 -12.10 1.11 25.15
N ASP A 178 -12.15 -0.22 24.99
CA ASP A 178 -10.98 -1.07 25.18
C ASP A 178 -9.94 -0.96 24.04
N ARG A 179 -10.34 -0.41 22.90
CA ARG A 179 -9.46 -0.25 21.72
C ARG A 179 -8.78 1.11 21.63
N PHE A 180 -9.42 2.14 22.15
CA PHE A 180 -9.02 3.54 22.04
C PHE A 180 -8.87 4.20 23.41
#